data_73e720001bd7c07dbfee2ce33688975c
#
_entry.id   73e720001bd7c07dbfee2ce33688975c
#
_cell.length_a   1.000
_cell.length_b   1.000
_cell.length_c   1.000
_cell.angle_alpha   90.00
_cell.angle_beta   90.00
_cell.angle_gamma   90.00
#
_symmetry.space_group_name_H-M   'P 1'
#
loop_
_entity.id
_entity.type
_entity.pdbx_description
1 polymer ?
#
loop_
_entity_poly.entity_id
_entity_poly.type
_entity_poly.pdbx_seq_one_letter_code
_entity_poly.pdbx_strand_id
1 'polypeptide(L)'
;MCYNIPMESFKQYIYEGNKGLTIFDIDDTMFKTKAKVLVRNKNTGQVRELSPQEYNNYKLQKDEEWDYREFKSAKVFFKTATPIARMVEKAKAIIKNATAKGSRVIIVTARADMDNRDLFIKTFEAHGIPMKNVYVERAGNMSNKSSAAAKQVIFKKYLETGEYARVRLFDDHMENLKALLELKRDYPNVDFQAYQADMKGSVKRIK
;
A
#
# COMPACT_ATOMS: atom_id res chain seq x y z
N MET A 1 -15.54 44.01 2.59
CA MET A 1 -16.73 43.18 2.29
C MET A 1 -16.51 41.84 3.00
N CYS A 2 -17.23 41.57 4.09
CA CYS A 2 -17.19 40.28 4.76
C CYS A 2 -18.10 39.33 3.98
N TYR A 3 -17.55 38.32 3.38
CA TYR A 3 -18.34 37.25 2.75
C TYR A 3 -18.95 36.40 3.87
N ASN A 4 -20.27 36.48 4.01
CA ASN A 4 -21.04 35.57 4.84
C ASN A 4 -21.06 34.19 4.16
N ILE A 5 -20.15 33.31 4.57
CA ILE A 5 -20.20 31.89 4.19
C ILE A 5 -21.38 31.26 4.95
N PRO A 6 -22.35 30.61 4.31
CA PRO A 6 -23.45 29.94 4.99
C PRO A 6 -22.92 28.94 6.03
N MET A 7 -23.53 28.90 7.21
CA MET A 7 -23.06 28.07 8.35
C MET A 7 -23.01 26.56 8.00
N GLU A 8 -23.84 26.11 7.05
CA GLU A 8 -23.79 24.73 6.54
C GLU A 8 -22.53 24.46 5.69
N SER A 9 -22.12 25.40 4.83
CA SER A 9 -20.89 25.26 4.03
C SER A 9 -19.64 25.32 4.92
N PHE A 10 -19.67 26.10 6.02
CA PHE A 10 -18.59 26.14 6.99
C PHE A 10 -18.48 24.85 7.82
N LYS A 11 -19.63 24.25 8.22
CA LYS A 11 -19.67 22.93 8.86
C LYS A 11 -19.19 21.82 7.92
N GLN A 12 -19.56 21.86 6.66
CA GLN A 12 -19.12 20.93 5.63
C GLN A 12 -17.61 21.06 5.40
N TYR A 13 -17.08 22.28 5.29
CA TYR A 13 -15.65 22.55 5.14
C TYR A 13 -14.84 22.06 6.36
N ILE A 14 -15.31 22.29 7.60
CA ILE A 14 -14.64 21.77 8.82
C ILE A 14 -14.74 20.23 8.89
N TYR A 15 -15.85 19.64 8.43
CA TYR A 15 -16.05 18.18 8.47
C TYR A 15 -15.19 17.46 7.43
N GLU A 16 -15.05 18.03 6.22
CA GLU A 16 -14.22 17.52 5.15
C GLU A 16 -12.72 17.63 5.51
N GLY A 17 -12.26 18.72 6.12
CA GLY A 17 -10.87 18.92 6.54
C GLY A 17 -10.38 18.07 7.71
N ASN A 18 -11.24 17.26 8.36
CA ASN A 18 -10.85 16.41 9.51
C ASN A 18 -10.74 14.93 9.19
N LYS A 19 -11.02 14.51 7.95
CA LYS A 19 -10.89 13.10 7.56
C LYS A 19 -9.42 12.68 7.49
N GLY A 20 -9.16 11.44 7.88
CA GLY A 20 -7.86 10.81 7.76
C GLY A 20 -7.87 9.75 6.67
N LEU A 21 -6.77 9.66 5.93
CA LEU A 21 -6.46 8.54 5.05
C LEU A 21 -5.38 7.70 5.72
N THR A 22 -5.64 6.42 5.95
CA THR A 22 -4.61 5.47 6.40
C THR A 22 -4.33 4.47 5.31
N ILE A 23 -3.05 4.29 5.01
CA ILE A 23 -2.54 3.47 3.93
C ILE A 23 -1.68 2.35 4.53
N PHE A 24 -1.92 1.12 4.11
CA PHE A 24 -1.09 -0.03 4.47
C PHE A 24 -0.47 -0.64 3.21
N ASP A 25 0.81 -0.97 3.28
CA ASP A 25 1.41 -1.91 2.36
C ASP A 25 1.10 -3.36 2.77
N ILE A 26 1.35 -4.33 1.90
CA ILE A 26 1.05 -5.75 2.12
C ILE A 26 2.30 -6.51 2.55
N ASP A 27 3.26 -6.61 1.62
CA ASP A 27 4.42 -7.51 1.77
C ASP A 27 5.38 -6.97 2.83
N ASP A 28 5.76 -7.83 3.76
CA ASP A 28 6.61 -7.52 4.92
C ASP A 28 6.10 -6.39 5.84
N THR A 29 4.88 -5.89 5.55
CA THR A 29 4.14 -4.92 6.38
C THR A 29 2.95 -5.58 7.06
N MET A 30 1.95 -6.05 6.32
CA MET A 30 0.79 -6.77 6.88
C MET A 30 0.98 -8.28 6.90
N PHE A 31 1.65 -8.82 5.88
CA PHE A 31 1.87 -10.25 5.70
C PHE A 31 3.30 -10.53 5.27
N LYS A 32 3.85 -11.62 5.81
CA LYS A 32 5.03 -12.29 5.23
C LYS A 32 4.54 -13.23 4.15
N THR A 33 5.15 -13.17 2.97
CA THR A 33 4.80 -14.05 1.86
C THR A 33 5.99 -14.88 1.42
N LYS A 34 5.70 -16.03 0.78
CA LYS A 34 6.74 -16.91 0.20
C LYS A 34 6.81 -16.80 -1.31
N ALA A 35 6.12 -15.79 -1.89
CA ALA A 35 6.21 -15.53 -3.32
C ALA A 35 7.66 -15.22 -3.72
N LYS A 36 8.11 -15.84 -4.81
CA LYS A 36 9.46 -15.69 -5.34
C LYS A 36 9.49 -14.74 -6.51
N VAL A 37 10.59 -14.01 -6.64
CA VAL A 37 10.92 -13.34 -7.89
C VAL A 37 11.70 -14.33 -8.73
N LEU A 38 11.28 -14.49 -9.97
CA LEU A 38 11.89 -15.43 -10.91
C LEU A 38 12.58 -14.64 -12.03
N VAL A 39 13.61 -15.25 -12.60
CA VAL A 39 14.23 -14.81 -13.85
C VAL A 39 13.96 -15.87 -14.89
N ARG A 40 13.38 -15.46 -16.01
CA ARG A 40 13.10 -16.34 -17.14
C ARG A 40 14.03 -16.01 -18.31
N ASN A 41 14.70 -17.01 -18.87
CA ASN A 41 15.40 -16.88 -20.12
C ASN A 41 14.40 -16.90 -21.28
N LYS A 42 14.41 -15.87 -22.12
CA LYS A 42 13.47 -15.69 -23.25
C LYS A 42 13.64 -16.72 -24.36
N ASN A 43 14.88 -17.20 -24.54
CA ASN A 43 15.21 -18.12 -25.63
C ASN A 43 14.94 -19.58 -25.26
N THR A 44 15.32 -19.98 -24.04
CA THR A 44 15.20 -21.38 -23.59
C THR A 44 13.96 -21.64 -22.76
N GLY A 45 13.29 -20.59 -22.24
CA GLY A 45 12.17 -20.70 -21.32
C GLY A 45 12.56 -21.16 -19.90
N GLN A 46 13.85 -21.39 -19.63
CA GLN A 46 14.31 -21.76 -18.30
C GLN A 46 13.98 -20.69 -17.29
N VAL A 47 13.54 -21.13 -16.10
CA VAL A 47 13.16 -20.25 -14.98
C VAL A 47 14.06 -20.55 -13.80
N ARG A 48 14.59 -19.50 -13.17
CA ARG A 48 15.39 -19.55 -11.96
C ARG A 48 14.76 -18.70 -10.87
N GLU A 49 14.64 -19.24 -9.67
CA GLU A 49 14.25 -18.47 -8.49
C GLU A 49 15.42 -17.65 -7.97
N LEU A 50 15.13 -16.45 -7.50
CA LEU A 50 16.09 -15.62 -6.78
C LEU A 50 15.68 -15.49 -5.30
N SER A 51 16.67 -15.57 -4.43
CA SER A 51 16.51 -15.10 -3.05
C SER A 51 16.37 -13.58 -3.01
N PRO A 52 15.86 -12.99 -1.92
CA PRO A 52 15.78 -11.53 -1.78
C PRO A 52 17.11 -10.82 -1.95
N GLN A 53 18.22 -11.43 -1.46
CA GLN A 53 19.57 -10.89 -1.61
C GLN A 53 20.03 -10.92 -3.06
N GLU A 54 19.75 -12.03 -3.77
CA GLU A 54 20.09 -12.15 -5.20
C GLU A 54 19.28 -11.15 -6.01
N TYR A 55 17.95 -11.04 -5.75
CA TYR A 55 17.09 -10.10 -6.47
C TYR A 55 17.60 -8.66 -6.37
N ASN A 56 17.98 -8.20 -5.18
CA ASN A 56 18.45 -6.84 -4.96
C ASN A 56 19.75 -6.51 -5.73
N ASN A 57 20.56 -7.53 -6.05
CA ASN A 57 21.86 -7.37 -6.70
C ASN A 57 21.86 -7.88 -8.15
N TYR A 58 20.78 -8.53 -8.59
CA TYR A 58 20.74 -9.16 -9.90
C TYR A 58 20.50 -8.15 -11.01
N LYS A 59 21.33 -8.25 -12.05
CA LYS A 59 21.16 -7.50 -13.30
C LYS A 59 20.75 -8.47 -14.38
N LEU A 60 19.58 -8.27 -14.97
CA LEU A 60 19.09 -9.06 -16.09
C LEU A 60 20.11 -9.10 -17.23
N GLN A 61 20.33 -10.28 -17.77
CA GLN A 61 21.06 -10.45 -19.02
C GLN A 61 20.16 -10.07 -20.21
N LYS A 62 20.74 -9.90 -21.39
CA LYS A 62 20.05 -9.46 -22.60
C LYS A 62 18.87 -10.38 -22.99
N ASP A 63 19.02 -11.66 -22.74
CA ASP A 63 18.05 -12.72 -23.04
C ASP A 63 17.17 -13.10 -21.84
N GLU A 64 17.20 -12.34 -20.75
CA GLU A 64 16.41 -12.58 -19.55
C GLU A 64 15.29 -11.55 -19.38
N GLU A 65 14.31 -11.95 -18.59
CA GLU A 65 13.21 -11.10 -18.14
C GLU A 65 12.79 -11.42 -16.71
N TRP A 66 12.27 -10.43 -15.99
CA TRP A 66 11.67 -10.66 -14.69
C TRP A 66 10.34 -11.42 -14.84
N ASP A 67 10.14 -12.41 -14.00
CA ASP A 67 8.90 -13.16 -13.93
C ASP A 67 8.31 -13.07 -12.51
N TYR A 68 7.26 -12.28 -12.38
CA TYR A 68 6.55 -12.03 -11.14
C TYR A 68 5.26 -12.85 -11.01
N ARG A 69 5.16 -14.01 -11.69
CA ARG A 69 3.93 -14.83 -11.71
C ARG A 69 3.42 -15.19 -10.32
N GLU A 70 4.32 -15.46 -9.36
CA GLU A 70 3.92 -15.80 -8.01
C GLU A 70 3.33 -14.60 -7.24
N PHE A 71 3.82 -13.38 -7.53
CA PHE A 71 3.24 -12.15 -6.99
C PHE A 71 1.89 -11.80 -7.59
N LYS A 72 1.53 -12.39 -8.72
CA LYS A 72 0.21 -12.27 -9.37
C LYS A 72 -0.72 -13.43 -9.02
N SER A 73 -0.24 -14.48 -8.33
CA SER A 73 -1.05 -15.62 -7.96
C SER A 73 -1.74 -15.43 -6.62
N ALA A 74 -3.06 -15.25 -6.64
CA ALA A 74 -3.89 -15.20 -5.46
C ALA A 74 -3.84 -16.51 -4.67
N LYS A 75 -3.67 -17.66 -5.36
CA LYS A 75 -3.52 -18.97 -4.73
C LYS A 75 -2.23 -19.09 -3.94
N VAL A 76 -1.10 -18.59 -4.48
CA VAL A 76 0.17 -18.55 -3.75
C VAL A 76 0.03 -17.65 -2.53
N PHE A 77 -0.54 -16.45 -2.71
CA PHE A 77 -0.77 -15.52 -1.60
C PHE A 77 -1.65 -16.13 -0.52
N PHE A 78 -2.82 -16.69 -0.87
CA PHE A 78 -3.74 -17.33 0.09
C PHE A 78 -3.09 -18.47 0.89
N LYS A 79 -2.26 -19.28 0.23
CA LYS A 79 -1.61 -20.44 0.87
C LYS A 79 -0.39 -20.10 1.70
N THR A 80 0.31 -19.02 1.38
CA THR A 80 1.64 -18.75 1.96
C THR A 80 1.72 -17.46 2.77
N ALA A 81 0.73 -16.57 2.65
CA ALA A 81 0.69 -15.35 3.44
C ALA A 81 0.52 -15.67 4.93
N THR A 82 1.49 -15.26 5.72
CA THR A 82 1.46 -15.38 7.17
C THR A 82 1.27 -13.99 7.77
N PRO A 83 0.22 -13.75 8.58
CA PRO A 83 -0.05 -12.43 9.11
C PRO A 83 1.06 -11.96 10.06
N ILE A 84 1.46 -10.72 9.95
CA ILE A 84 2.24 -10.01 10.96
C ILE A 84 1.23 -9.56 12.02
N ALA A 85 1.00 -10.40 13.04
CA ALA A 85 -0.15 -10.31 13.94
C ALA A 85 -0.37 -8.91 14.52
N ARG A 86 0.67 -8.23 15.03
CA ARG A 86 0.55 -6.88 15.58
C ARG A 86 0.08 -5.86 14.55
N MET A 87 0.53 -5.99 13.29
CA MET A 87 0.13 -5.07 12.22
C MET A 87 -1.30 -5.35 11.76
N VAL A 88 -1.67 -6.62 11.64
CA VAL A 88 -3.05 -7.01 11.30
C VAL A 88 -4.03 -6.51 12.37
N GLU A 89 -3.74 -6.69 13.66
CA GLU A 89 -4.60 -6.16 14.73
C GLU A 89 -4.68 -4.62 14.70
N LYS A 90 -3.56 -3.94 14.44
CA LYS A 90 -3.54 -2.49 14.23
C LYS A 90 -4.42 -2.07 13.05
N ALA A 91 -4.35 -2.76 11.91
CA ALA A 91 -5.16 -2.49 10.74
C ALA A 91 -6.65 -2.67 11.04
N LYS A 92 -7.05 -3.77 11.69
CA LYS A 92 -8.43 -4.03 12.12
C LYS A 92 -8.98 -2.92 13.01
N ALA A 93 -8.22 -2.51 14.01
CA ALA A 93 -8.61 -1.43 14.93
C ALA A 93 -8.76 -0.09 14.19
N ILE A 94 -7.83 0.24 13.27
CA ILE A 94 -7.89 1.46 12.48
C ILE A 94 -9.08 1.44 11.51
N ILE A 95 -9.31 0.33 10.80
CA ILE A 95 -10.45 0.18 9.88
C ILE A 95 -11.78 0.41 10.62
N LYS A 96 -11.97 -0.25 11.77
CA LYS A 96 -13.17 -0.09 12.60
C LYS A 96 -13.38 1.38 12.99
N ASN A 97 -12.36 2.06 13.48
CA ASN A 97 -12.44 3.43 13.97
C ASN A 97 -12.54 4.46 12.83
N ALA A 98 -11.86 4.22 11.71
CA ALA A 98 -11.85 5.11 10.55
C ALA A 98 -13.26 5.18 9.92
N THR A 99 -13.87 4.01 9.68
CA THR A 99 -15.21 3.92 9.09
C THR A 99 -16.25 4.66 9.94
N ALA A 100 -16.18 4.54 11.27
CA ALA A 100 -17.09 5.23 12.18
C ALA A 100 -16.95 6.77 12.16
N LYS A 101 -15.81 7.29 11.71
CA LYS A 101 -15.47 8.73 11.69
C LYS A 101 -15.40 9.34 10.28
N GLY A 102 -15.88 8.63 9.25
CA GLY A 102 -15.82 9.10 7.86
C GLY A 102 -14.40 9.15 7.26
N SER A 103 -13.38 8.67 7.98
CA SER A 103 -12.02 8.49 7.48
C SER A 103 -11.92 7.24 6.61
N ARG A 104 -10.88 7.14 5.79
CA ARG A 104 -10.70 6.01 4.85
C ARG A 104 -9.45 5.21 5.17
N VAL A 105 -9.54 3.91 4.94
CA VAL A 105 -8.38 3.01 4.93
C VAL A 105 -8.27 2.39 3.54
N ILE A 106 -7.05 2.41 3.01
CA ILE A 106 -6.72 1.75 1.75
C ILE A 106 -5.48 0.88 1.92
N ILE A 107 -5.34 -0.08 1.04
CA ILE A 107 -4.11 -0.86 0.89
C ILE A 107 -3.47 -0.43 -0.43
N VAL A 108 -2.17 -0.14 -0.42
CA VAL A 108 -1.40 0.22 -1.62
C VAL A 108 -0.19 -0.70 -1.71
N THR A 109 -0.19 -1.58 -2.70
CA THR A 109 0.83 -2.62 -2.85
C THR A 109 1.61 -2.50 -4.15
N ALA A 110 2.89 -2.91 -4.14
CA ALA A 110 3.70 -3.07 -5.35
C ALA A 110 3.26 -4.26 -6.23
N ARG A 111 2.37 -5.13 -5.73
CA ARG A 111 1.79 -6.20 -6.54
C ARG A 111 0.93 -5.62 -7.67
N ALA A 112 0.97 -6.27 -8.82
CA ALA A 112 0.02 -6.02 -9.91
C ALA A 112 -1.33 -6.73 -9.64
N ASP A 113 -2.24 -6.69 -10.59
CA ASP A 113 -3.52 -7.40 -10.50
C ASP A 113 -3.29 -8.91 -10.31
N MET A 114 -4.13 -9.48 -9.45
CA MET A 114 -4.12 -10.90 -9.15
C MET A 114 -4.97 -11.68 -10.17
N ASP A 115 -4.56 -12.91 -10.43
CA ASP A 115 -5.28 -13.87 -11.26
C ASP A 115 -6.69 -14.21 -10.73
N ASN A 116 -6.92 -14.05 -9.42
CA ASN A 116 -8.21 -14.24 -8.77
C ASN A 116 -8.42 -13.20 -7.67
N ARG A 117 -9.22 -12.18 -7.97
CA ARG A 117 -9.51 -11.07 -7.05
C ARG A 117 -10.20 -11.55 -5.76
N ASP A 118 -11.17 -12.45 -5.88
CA ASP A 118 -11.98 -12.88 -4.73
C ASP A 118 -11.14 -13.70 -3.75
N LEU A 119 -10.32 -14.60 -4.25
CA LEU A 119 -9.39 -15.37 -3.42
C LEU A 119 -8.35 -14.47 -2.75
N PHE A 120 -7.89 -13.44 -3.45
CA PHE A 120 -6.99 -12.44 -2.87
C PHE A 120 -7.65 -11.70 -1.71
N ILE A 121 -8.88 -11.20 -1.87
CA ILE A 121 -9.65 -10.53 -0.80
C ILE A 121 -9.92 -11.49 0.36
N LYS A 122 -10.28 -12.74 0.05
CA LYS A 122 -10.51 -13.79 1.05
C LYS A 122 -9.29 -14.02 1.96
N THR A 123 -8.07 -13.78 1.48
CA THR A 123 -6.87 -13.89 2.33
C THR A 123 -6.93 -12.92 3.50
N PHE A 124 -7.31 -11.67 3.28
CA PHE A 124 -7.45 -10.68 4.35
C PHE A 124 -8.59 -11.02 5.30
N GLU A 125 -9.72 -11.43 4.76
CA GLU A 125 -10.92 -11.78 5.53
C GLU A 125 -10.68 -13.00 6.42
N ALA A 126 -9.92 -13.99 5.94
CA ALA A 126 -9.52 -15.16 6.73
C ALA A 126 -8.67 -14.80 7.97
N HIS A 127 -8.04 -13.62 7.95
CA HIS A 127 -7.32 -13.06 9.09
C HIS A 127 -8.11 -11.98 9.85
N GLY A 128 -9.42 -11.88 9.58
CA GLY A 128 -10.36 -11.00 10.28
C GLY A 128 -10.26 -9.52 9.87
N ILE A 129 -9.66 -9.21 8.73
CA ILE A 129 -9.61 -7.84 8.19
C ILE A 129 -10.90 -7.59 7.40
N PRO A 130 -11.76 -6.62 7.80
CA PRO A 130 -13.03 -6.36 7.13
C PRO A 130 -12.81 -5.60 5.82
N MET A 131 -12.80 -6.31 4.68
CA MET A 131 -12.46 -5.74 3.38
C MET A 131 -13.61 -4.97 2.69
N LYS A 132 -14.82 -5.01 3.21
CA LYS A 132 -16.02 -4.39 2.60
C LYS A 132 -15.82 -2.91 2.21
N ASN A 133 -15.08 -2.15 3.04
CA ASN A 133 -14.85 -0.71 2.85
C ASN A 133 -13.36 -0.38 2.67
N VAL A 134 -12.54 -1.37 2.35
CA VAL A 134 -11.09 -1.19 2.11
C VAL A 134 -10.80 -1.36 0.63
N TYR A 135 -10.29 -0.30 0.00
CA TYR A 135 -9.84 -0.35 -1.39
C TYR A 135 -8.41 -0.85 -1.44
N VAL A 136 -8.12 -1.66 -2.46
CA VAL A 136 -6.76 -2.14 -2.71
C VAL A 136 -6.27 -1.57 -4.05
N GLU A 137 -5.28 -0.71 -3.97
CA GLU A 137 -4.63 -0.07 -5.12
C GLU A 137 -3.37 -0.84 -5.51
N ARG A 138 -3.16 -1.00 -6.81
CA ARG A 138 -2.12 -1.83 -7.43
C ARG A 138 -1.05 -0.97 -8.09
N ALA A 139 -0.01 -0.59 -7.35
CA ALA A 139 1.11 0.15 -7.91
C ALA A 139 1.88 -0.66 -8.96
N GLY A 140 1.90 -1.98 -8.82
CA GLY A 140 2.56 -2.89 -9.76
C GLY A 140 1.97 -2.92 -11.18
N ASN A 141 0.78 -2.33 -11.40
CA ASN A 141 0.24 -2.14 -12.75
C ASN A 141 0.96 -1.03 -13.53
N MET A 142 1.76 -0.20 -12.88
CA MET A 142 2.55 0.88 -13.48
C MET A 142 3.97 0.40 -13.78
N SER A 143 4.12 -0.51 -14.74
CA SER A 143 5.38 -1.24 -15.03
C SER A 143 6.57 -0.36 -15.42
N ASN A 144 6.34 0.89 -15.82
CA ASN A 144 7.38 1.85 -16.23
C ASN A 144 7.87 2.74 -15.07
N LYS A 145 7.44 2.50 -13.85
CA LYS A 145 7.79 3.29 -12.66
C LYS A 145 8.44 2.39 -11.59
N SER A 146 9.29 2.98 -10.76
CA SER A 146 9.69 2.33 -9.50
C SER A 146 8.48 2.17 -8.58
N SER A 147 8.54 1.22 -7.65
CA SER A 147 7.47 1.00 -6.66
C SER A 147 7.09 2.30 -5.92
N ALA A 148 8.10 3.05 -5.46
CA ALA A 148 7.89 4.31 -4.76
C ALA A 148 7.20 5.37 -5.64
N ALA A 149 7.64 5.54 -6.89
CA ALA A 149 7.03 6.48 -7.83
C ALA A 149 5.59 6.07 -8.20
N ALA A 150 5.33 4.77 -8.37
CA ALA A 150 4.00 4.27 -8.66
C ALA A 150 3.05 4.45 -7.45
N LYS A 151 3.51 4.16 -6.24
CA LYS A 151 2.75 4.43 -5.00
C LYS A 151 2.47 5.93 -4.82
N GLN A 152 3.45 6.80 -5.13
CA GLN A 152 3.28 8.26 -5.02
C GLN A 152 2.17 8.77 -5.95
N VAL A 153 2.04 8.23 -7.17
CA VAL A 153 0.91 8.55 -8.07
C VAL A 153 -0.43 8.21 -7.42
N ILE A 154 -0.51 7.05 -6.76
CA ILE A 154 -1.73 6.64 -6.05
C ILE A 154 -2.00 7.59 -4.87
N PHE A 155 -0.98 7.96 -4.10
CA PHE A 155 -1.15 8.90 -2.98
C PHE A 155 -1.69 10.24 -3.45
N LYS A 156 -1.15 10.80 -4.57
CA LYS A 156 -1.63 12.04 -5.19
C LYS A 156 -3.10 11.95 -5.60
N LYS A 157 -3.52 10.85 -6.22
CA LYS A 157 -4.93 10.60 -6.58
C LYS A 157 -5.90 10.83 -5.41
N TYR A 158 -5.53 10.38 -4.21
CA TYR A 158 -6.35 10.59 -3.02
C TYR A 158 -6.23 12.00 -2.44
N LEU A 159 -5.05 12.61 -2.48
CA LEU A 159 -4.81 13.96 -2.00
C LEU A 159 -5.54 15.02 -2.85
N GLU A 160 -5.61 14.81 -4.15
CA GLU A 160 -6.29 15.69 -5.11
C GLU A 160 -7.80 15.79 -4.86
N THR A 161 -8.39 14.87 -4.10
CA THR A 161 -9.80 15.00 -3.68
C THR A 161 -10.02 16.12 -2.68
N GLY A 162 -8.96 16.59 -1.99
CA GLY A 162 -9.06 17.60 -0.93
C GLY A 162 -9.72 17.13 0.37
N GLU A 163 -10.11 15.84 0.46
CA GLU A 163 -10.89 15.32 1.59
C GLU A 163 -10.08 15.07 2.87
N TYR A 164 -8.74 14.96 2.77
CA TYR A 164 -7.92 14.43 3.85
C TYR A 164 -7.00 15.49 4.46
N ALA A 165 -7.22 15.82 5.73
CA ALA A 165 -6.31 16.68 6.52
C ALA A 165 -5.11 15.92 7.08
N ARG A 166 -5.18 14.59 7.11
CA ARG A 166 -4.09 13.73 7.58
C ARG A 166 -3.95 12.49 6.73
N VAL A 167 -2.72 12.18 6.32
CA VAL A 167 -2.39 10.94 5.59
C VAL A 167 -1.34 10.16 6.37
N ARG A 168 -1.61 8.88 6.61
CA ARG A 168 -0.76 7.97 7.35
C ARG A 168 -0.40 6.78 6.49
N LEU A 169 0.90 6.46 6.38
CA LEU A 169 1.40 5.29 5.67
C LEU A 169 2.13 4.35 6.63
N PHE A 170 1.81 3.08 6.55
CA PHE A 170 2.58 1.97 7.14
C PHE A 170 3.19 1.15 6.00
N ASP A 171 4.51 1.09 5.95
CA ASP A 171 5.28 0.42 4.89
C ASP A 171 6.63 -0.01 5.47
N ASP A 172 7.18 -1.14 5.05
CA ASP A 172 8.50 -1.59 5.48
C ASP A 172 9.63 -0.89 4.71
N HIS A 173 9.34 -0.47 3.48
CA HIS A 173 10.33 0.04 2.55
C HIS A 173 10.50 1.56 2.65
N MET A 174 11.72 1.99 2.99
CA MET A 174 12.05 3.41 3.25
C MET A 174 11.73 4.34 2.08
N GLU A 175 11.97 3.90 0.83
CA GLU A 175 11.74 4.74 -0.36
C GLU A 175 10.25 5.07 -0.56
N ASN A 176 9.34 4.14 -0.19
CA ASN A 176 7.90 4.40 -0.23
C ASN A 176 7.49 5.45 0.81
N LEU A 177 8.10 5.39 2.00
CA LEU A 177 7.85 6.34 3.09
C LEU A 177 8.36 7.75 2.72
N LYS A 178 9.55 7.85 2.12
CA LYS A 178 10.10 9.10 1.60
C LYS A 178 9.21 9.69 0.52
N ALA A 179 8.75 8.86 -0.43
CA ALA A 179 7.86 9.30 -1.50
C ALA A 179 6.54 9.88 -0.97
N LEU A 180 6.02 9.40 0.17
CA LEU A 180 4.89 10.04 0.84
C LEU A 180 5.28 11.39 1.44
N LEU A 181 6.40 11.46 2.17
CA LEU A 181 6.81 12.67 2.88
C LEU A 181 7.18 13.82 1.93
N GLU A 182 7.69 13.52 0.73
CA GLU A 182 7.97 14.51 -0.32
C GLU A 182 6.72 15.28 -0.74
N LEU A 183 5.54 14.68 -0.64
CA LEU A 183 4.27 15.34 -0.96
C LEU A 183 3.90 16.46 -0.01
N LYS A 184 4.55 16.55 1.14
CA LYS A 184 4.36 17.67 2.09
C LYS A 184 4.60 19.03 1.45
N ARG A 185 5.51 19.12 0.50
CA ARG A 185 5.79 20.35 -0.25
C ARG A 185 4.61 20.78 -1.11
N ASP A 186 3.96 19.81 -1.76
CA ASP A 186 2.84 20.06 -2.68
C ASP A 186 1.51 20.22 -1.94
N TYR A 187 1.39 19.66 -0.71
CA TYR A 187 0.18 19.67 0.12
C TYR A 187 0.49 20.13 1.57
N PRO A 188 0.88 21.41 1.77
CA PRO A 188 1.39 21.90 3.08
C PRO A 188 0.36 21.84 4.20
N ASN A 189 -0.94 21.82 3.89
CA ASN A 189 -2.03 21.76 4.86
C ASN A 189 -2.38 20.34 5.31
N VAL A 190 -1.71 19.31 4.80
CA VAL A 190 -1.92 17.90 5.16
C VAL A 190 -0.88 17.43 6.17
N ASP A 191 -1.32 16.83 7.28
CA ASP A 191 -0.44 16.17 8.24
C ASP A 191 0.00 14.79 7.69
N PHE A 192 1.25 14.71 7.21
CA PHE A 192 1.83 13.47 6.74
C PHE A 192 2.54 12.71 7.85
N GLN A 193 2.20 11.43 8.00
CA GLN A 193 2.74 10.53 9.00
C GLN A 193 3.22 9.24 8.34
N ALA A 194 4.53 9.04 8.25
CA ALA A 194 5.14 7.84 7.69
C ALA A 194 5.67 6.94 8.83
N TYR A 195 5.32 5.67 8.78
CA TYR A 195 5.69 4.67 9.78
C TYR A 195 6.37 3.49 9.10
N GLN A 196 7.65 3.30 9.39
CA GLN A 196 8.37 2.11 8.96
C GLN A 196 7.95 0.93 9.83
N ALA A 197 7.42 -0.09 9.18
CA ALA A 197 7.05 -1.36 9.81
C ALA A 197 8.23 -2.33 9.81
N ASP A 198 8.28 -3.21 10.80
CA ASP A 198 9.18 -4.36 10.81
C ASP A 198 8.40 -5.69 10.77
N MET A 199 9.10 -6.78 10.50
CA MET A 199 8.50 -8.12 10.41
C MET A 199 7.97 -8.65 11.76
N LYS A 200 8.10 -7.91 12.87
CA LYS A 200 7.48 -8.19 14.17
C LYS A 200 6.22 -7.37 14.40
N GLY A 201 5.90 -6.45 13.45
CA GLY A 201 4.76 -5.54 13.52
C GLY A 201 4.99 -4.33 14.41
N SER A 202 6.24 -4.06 14.80
CA SER A 202 6.61 -2.80 15.43
C SER A 202 6.70 -1.71 14.38
N VAL A 203 6.45 -0.46 14.76
CA VAL A 203 6.48 0.67 13.84
C VAL A 203 7.33 1.80 14.40
N LYS A 204 8.13 2.43 13.54
CA LYS A 204 8.93 3.62 13.86
C LYS A 204 8.47 4.77 12.98
N ARG A 205 8.09 5.89 13.59
CA ARG A 205 7.76 7.11 12.84
C ARG A 205 9.02 7.67 12.19
N ILE A 206 8.94 7.95 10.90
CA ILE A 206 9.96 8.64 10.11
C ILE A 206 9.61 10.13 10.09
N LYS A 207 10.63 10.97 10.21
CA LYS A 207 10.48 12.44 10.20
C LYS A 207 10.95 13.02 8.87
#